data_398e2b14c1d57b503666105288788224
#
_entry.id   398e2b14c1d57b503666105288788224
#
_cell.length_a   1.000
_cell.length_b   1.000
_cell.length_c   1.000
_cell.angle_alpha   90.00
_cell.angle_beta   90.00
_cell.angle_gamma   90.00
#
_symmetry.space_group_name_H-M   'P 1'
#
loop_
_entity.id
_entity.type
_entity.pdbx_description
1 polymer ?
#
loop_
_entity_poly.entity_id
_entity_poly.type
_entity_poly.pdbx_seq_one_letter_code
_entity_poly.pdbx_strand_id
1 'polypeptide(L)'
;MVFQSFNLFPHKTVLENITLSPIKVHGIAPDQAREQAMVLLKRFDLADKADQYPDRLSGGQQQRVAIIRSLAVNPRVLLLDEITSALDPVLVNEVLSIVRDLKHDGMTMVLATHEMGFATQVADEVCFLESGLILERGSAEAVLKNPQHAKTKDFLKRVHEAGRL
;
A
#
# COMPACT_ATOMS: atom_id res chain seq x y z
N MET A 1 -6.79 -3.80 4.80
CA MET A 1 -6.72 -3.56 3.35
C MET A 1 -6.61 -2.07 3.07
N VAL A 2 -5.74 -1.70 2.13
CA VAL A 2 -5.58 -0.33 1.63
C VAL A 2 -6.04 -0.33 0.18
N PHE A 3 -6.84 0.65 -0.19
CA PHE A 3 -7.47 0.74 -1.52
C PHE A 3 -6.80 1.81 -2.37
N GLN A 4 -7.04 1.79 -3.66
CA GLN A 4 -6.64 2.81 -4.62
C GLN A 4 -7.10 4.22 -4.22
N SER A 5 -8.35 4.35 -3.77
CA SER A 5 -8.83 5.56 -3.10
C SER A 5 -8.49 5.50 -1.62
N PHE A 6 -8.02 6.59 -1.05
CA PHE A 6 -7.51 6.65 0.33
C PHE A 6 -8.56 6.26 1.39
N ASN A 7 -9.84 6.49 1.09
CA ASN A 7 -11.00 6.14 1.94
C ASN A 7 -10.85 6.64 3.39
N LEU A 8 -10.25 7.81 3.56
CA LEU A 8 -10.20 8.47 4.85
C LEU A 8 -11.55 9.09 5.19
N PHE A 9 -11.90 9.10 6.47
CA PHE A 9 -13.09 9.78 6.96
C PHE A 9 -12.83 11.29 6.93
N PRO A 10 -13.50 12.08 6.06
CA PRO A 10 -13.16 13.49 5.85
C PRO A 10 -13.47 14.37 7.06
N HIS A 11 -14.41 13.95 7.91
CA HIS A 11 -14.82 14.65 9.14
C HIS A 11 -14.01 14.25 10.39
N LYS A 12 -12.95 13.47 10.22
CA LYS A 12 -12.04 13.01 11.28
C LYS A 12 -10.63 13.48 11.00
N THR A 13 -9.91 13.83 12.05
CA THR A 13 -8.48 14.11 11.94
C THR A 13 -7.69 12.85 11.52
N VAL A 14 -6.44 13.02 11.15
CA VAL A 14 -5.50 11.92 10.87
C VAL A 14 -5.45 10.94 12.03
N LEU A 15 -5.24 11.46 13.24
CA LEU A 15 -5.17 10.63 14.45
C LEU A 15 -6.47 9.88 14.73
N GLU A 16 -7.62 10.52 14.56
CA GLU A 16 -8.93 9.88 14.72
C GLU A 16 -9.19 8.81 13.65
N ASN A 17 -8.75 9.02 12.40
CA ASN A 17 -8.82 8.03 11.34
C ASN A 17 -8.05 6.75 11.72
N ILE A 18 -6.85 6.91 12.29
CA ILE A 18 -5.98 5.78 12.67
C ILE A 18 -6.52 5.06 13.90
N THR A 19 -6.98 5.80 14.92
CA THR A 19 -7.40 5.24 16.22
C THR A 19 -8.81 4.67 16.24
N LEU A 20 -9.63 4.96 15.24
CA LEU A 20 -11.04 4.56 15.20
C LEU A 20 -11.23 3.04 15.36
N SER A 21 -10.56 2.25 14.53
CA SER A 21 -10.67 0.78 14.57
C SER A 21 -10.06 0.18 15.84
N PRO A 22 -8.84 0.54 16.25
CA PRO A 22 -8.29 0.12 17.54
C PRO A 22 -9.25 0.32 18.72
N ILE A 23 -9.87 1.49 18.82
CA ILE A 23 -10.77 1.81 19.94
C ILE A 23 -12.12 1.10 19.78
N LYS A 24 -12.78 1.25 18.62
CA LYS A 24 -14.19 0.84 18.45
C LYS A 24 -14.37 -0.63 18.15
N VAL A 25 -13.39 -1.28 17.53
CA VAL A 25 -13.48 -2.68 17.12
C VAL A 25 -12.65 -3.57 18.04
N HIS A 26 -11.43 -3.13 18.39
CA HIS A 26 -10.51 -3.95 19.19
C HIS A 26 -10.53 -3.62 20.69
N GLY A 27 -11.32 -2.62 21.13
CA GLY A 27 -11.47 -2.29 22.53
C GLY A 27 -10.21 -1.74 23.21
N ILE A 28 -9.26 -1.25 22.43
CA ILE A 28 -8.02 -0.64 22.97
C ILE A 28 -8.39 0.68 23.66
N ALA A 29 -7.82 0.93 24.84
CA ALA A 29 -8.02 2.17 25.57
C ALA A 29 -7.62 3.39 24.71
N PRO A 30 -8.38 4.49 24.73
CA PRO A 30 -8.14 5.65 23.87
C PRO A 30 -6.71 6.21 23.95
N ASP A 31 -6.17 6.33 25.16
CA ASP A 31 -4.81 6.85 25.38
C ASP A 31 -3.75 5.92 24.78
N GLN A 32 -3.91 4.60 24.96
CA GLN A 32 -3.04 3.60 24.40
C GLN A 32 -3.10 3.59 22.85
N ALA A 33 -4.31 3.66 22.30
CA ALA A 33 -4.50 3.74 20.84
C ALA A 33 -3.84 5.01 20.25
N ARG A 34 -3.96 6.15 20.96
CA ARG A 34 -3.33 7.41 20.59
C ARG A 34 -1.81 7.30 20.62
N GLU A 35 -1.23 6.73 21.65
CA GLU A 35 0.21 6.53 21.77
C GLU A 35 0.75 5.65 20.62
N GLN A 36 0.11 4.51 20.37
CA GLN A 36 0.47 3.61 19.28
C GLN A 36 0.36 4.28 17.90
N ALA A 37 -0.71 5.05 17.68
CA ALA A 37 -0.89 5.80 16.44
C ALA A 37 0.20 6.87 16.25
N MET A 38 0.61 7.56 17.31
CA MET A 38 1.68 8.56 17.25
C MET A 38 3.06 7.93 16.97
N VAL A 39 3.31 6.71 17.45
CA VAL A 39 4.54 5.96 17.09
C VAL A 39 4.56 5.68 15.58
N LEU A 40 3.44 5.20 15.01
CA LEU A 40 3.32 4.97 13.58
C LEU A 40 3.43 6.26 12.77
N LEU A 41 2.77 7.32 13.19
CA LEU A 41 2.86 8.63 12.53
C LEU A 41 4.29 9.17 12.50
N LYS A 42 5.04 9.04 13.59
CA LYS A 42 6.46 9.41 13.65
C LYS A 42 7.30 8.57 12.69
N ARG A 43 7.07 7.26 12.66
CA ARG A 43 7.79 6.35 11.75
C ARG A 43 7.64 6.73 10.27
N PHE A 44 6.50 7.28 9.89
CA PHE A 44 6.17 7.64 8.51
C PHE A 44 6.17 9.16 8.25
N ASP A 45 6.85 9.95 9.09
CA ASP A 45 7.04 11.40 8.97
C ASP A 45 5.74 12.20 8.83
N LEU A 46 4.71 11.82 9.62
CA LEU A 46 3.40 12.47 9.64
C LEU A 46 2.94 12.90 11.05
N ALA A 47 3.86 12.92 12.03
CA ALA A 47 3.50 13.25 13.41
C ALA A 47 2.94 14.68 13.56
N ASP A 48 3.45 15.64 12.77
CA ASP A 48 2.99 17.03 12.71
C ASP A 48 1.62 17.19 12.05
N LYS A 49 1.10 16.14 11.41
CA LYS A 49 -0.20 16.10 10.74
C LYS A 49 -1.31 15.46 11.57
N ALA A 50 -1.02 14.99 12.78
CA ALA A 50 -1.94 14.21 13.61
C ALA A 50 -3.33 14.86 13.79
N ASP A 51 -3.36 16.18 13.97
CA ASP A 51 -4.58 16.94 14.22
C ASP A 51 -5.17 17.58 12.94
N GLN A 52 -4.58 17.32 11.76
CA GLN A 52 -5.08 17.82 10.48
C GLN A 52 -6.19 16.91 9.94
N TYR A 53 -7.07 17.50 9.11
CA TYR A 53 -8.08 16.78 8.36
C TYR A 53 -7.54 16.33 7.00
N PRO A 54 -8.12 15.27 6.37
CA PRO A 54 -7.65 14.73 5.10
C PRO A 54 -7.54 15.76 3.96
N ASP A 55 -8.42 16.74 3.91
CA ASP A 55 -8.43 17.81 2.90
C ASP A 55 -7.21 18.74 2.97
N ARG A 56 -6.47 18.72 4.09
CA ARG A 56 -5.22 19.49 4.28
C ARG A 56 -3.97 18.69 3.93
N LEU A 57 -4.10 17.47 3.44
CA LEU A 57 -3.01 16.57 3.12
C LEU A 57 -2.83 16.44 1.61
N SER A 58 -1.57 16.28 1.16
CA SER A 58 -1.30 15.85 -0.21
C SER A 58 -1.80 14.42 -0.44
N GLY A 59 -1.98 14.00 -1.70
CA GLY A 59 -2.40 12.63 -2.03
C GLY A 59 -1.46 11.58 -1.44
N GLY A 60 -0.14 11.77 -1.52
CA GLY A 60 0.84 10.87 -0.92
C GLY A 60 0.74 10.81 0.61
N GLN A 61 0.47 11.95 1.28
CA GLN A 61 0.22 11.97 2.73
C GLN A 61 -1.07 11.22 3.08
N GLN A 62 -2.15 11.42 2.32
CA GLN A 62 -3.41 10.69 2.53
C GLN A 62 -3.22 9.18 2.38
N GLN A 63 -2.46 8.75 1.37
CA GLN A 63 -2.16 7.33 1.16
C GLN A 63 -1.32 6.75 2.30
N ARG A 64 -0.30 7.48 2.78
CA ARG A 64 0.48 7.08 3.95
C ARG A 64 -0.42 6.93 5.20
N VAL A 65 -1.32 7.86 5.44
CA VAL A 65 -2.31 7.75 6.53
C VAL A 65 -3.20 6.52 6.37
N ALA A 66 -3.65 6.18 5.15
CA ALA A 66 -4.45 4.98 4.89
C ALA A 66 -3.66 3.68 5.19
N ILE A 67 -2.37 3.65 4.85
CA ILE A 67 -1.47 2.54 5.21
C ILE A 67 -1.31 2.45 6.72
N ILE A 68 -0.99 3.56 7.41
CA ILE A 68 -0.82 3.62 8.87
C ILE A 68 -2.10 3.14 9.58
N ARG A 69 -3.28 3.59 9.13
CA ARG A 69 -4.57 3.15 9.66
C ARG A 69 -4.73 1.62 9.58
N SER A 70 -4.28 1.01 8.49
CA SER A 70 -4.32 -0.43 8.32
C SER A 70 -3.31 -1.17 9.20
N LEU A 71 -2.17 -0.54 9.52
CA LEU A 71 -1.14 -1.09 10.42
C LEU A 71 -1.52 -0.96 11.89
N ALA A 72 -2.33 0.02 12.27
CA ALA A 72 -2.69 0.31 13.67
C ALA A 72 -3.42 -0.84 14.39
N VAL A 73 -3.92 -1.84 13.66
CA VAL A 73 -4.56 -3.05 14.20
C VAL A 73 -3.64 -4.27 14.21
N ASN A 74 -2.33 -4.09 14.00
CA ASN A 74 -1.33 -5.16 13.94
C ASN A 74 -1.75 -6.34 13.04
N PRO A 75 -1.99 -6.13 11.74
CA PRO A 75 -2.48 -7.16 10.84
C PRO A 75 -1.40 -8.22 10.60
N ARG A 76 -1.82 -9.49 10.44
CA ARG A 76 -0.92 -10.59 10.02
C ARG A 76 -0.64 -10.54 8.52
N VAL A 77 -1.56 -10.00 7.74
CA VAL A 77 -1.46 -9.85 6.28
C VAL A 77 -2.01 -8.48 5.90
N LEU A 78 -1.30 -7.76 5.05
CA LEU A 78 -1.72 -6.48 4.50
C LEU A 78 -2.08 -6.63 3.02
N LEU A 79 -3.30 -6.25 2.65
CA LEU A 79 -3.75 -6.21 1.25
C LEU A 79 -3.63 -4.78 0.74
N LEU A 80 -2.90 -4.61 -0.37
CA LEU A 80 -2.62 -3.32 -1.00
C LEU A 80 -3.14 -3.34 -2.44
N ASP A 81 -4.18 -2.56 -2.71
CA ASP A 81 -4.86 -2.55 -3.99
C ASP A 81 -4.60 -1.24 -4.73
N GLU A 82 -3.71 -1.30 -5.75
CA GLU A 82 -3.33 -0.18 -6.62
C GLU A 82 -3.01 1.12 -5.86
N ILE A 83 -2.28 1.03 -4.78
CA ILE A 83 -2.04 2.12 -3.82
C ILE A 83 -1.30 3.34 -4.40
N THR A 84 -0.80 3.27 -5.63
CA THR A 84 -0.10 4.36 -6.32
C THR A 84 -0.91 4.99 -7.44
N SER A 85 -1.99 4.35 -7.90
CA SER A 85 -2.72 4.75 -9.10
C SER A 85 -3.41 6.12 -9.02
N ALA A 86 -3.70 6.60 -7.81
CA ALA A 86 -4.30 7.91 -7.56
C ALA A 86 -3.27 9.00 -7.24
N LEU A 87 -1.97 8.71 -7.37
CA LEU A 87 -0.89 9.61 -6.97
C LEU A 87 -0.22 10.27 -8.17
N ASP A 88 0.30 11.47 -7.93
CA ASP A 88 1.26 12.09 -8.82
C ASP A 88 2.55 11.23 -8.87
N PRO A 89 3.16 11.03 -10.05
CA PRO A 89 4.37 10.22 -10.20
C PRO A 89 5.51 10.58 -9.23
N VAL A 90 5.63 11.84 -8.83
CA VAL A 90 6.63 12.29 -7.85
C VAL A 90 6.40 11.65 -6.47
N LEU A 91 5.14 11.44 -6.09
CA LEU A 91 4.75 10.88 -4.79
C LEU A 91 4.73 9.34 -4.76
N VAL A 92 4.74 8.69 -5.91
CA VAL A 92 4.73 7.21 -6.03
C VAL A 92 5.89 6.60 -5.25
N ASN A 93 7.10 7.12 -5.45
CA ASN A 93 8.30 6.59 -4.80
C ASN A 93 8.25 6.68 -3.26
N GLU A 94 7.63 7.71 -2.70
CA GLU A 94 7.46 7.85 -1.25
C GLU A 94 6.58 6.75 -0.67
N VAL A 95 5.49 6.40 -1.37
CA VAL A 95 4.58 5.33 -0.93
C VAL A 95 5.21 3.95 -1.13
N LEU A 96 5.92 3.74 -2.24
CA LEU A 96 6.59 2.46 -2.51
C LEU A 96 7.76 2.20 -1.55
N SER A 97 8.43 3.25 -1.03
CA SER A 97 9.46 3.07 -0.01
C SER A 97 8.88 2.48 1.28
N ILE A 98 7.67 2.88 1.66
CA ILE A 98 6.98 2.30 2.83
C ILE A 98 6.74 0.80 2.65
N VAL A 99 6.34 0.37 1.45
CA VAL A 99 6.12 -1.05 1.17
C VAL A 99 7.43 -1.85 1.26
N ARG A 100 8.56 -1.28 0.80
CA ARG A 100 9.88 -1.91 0.98
C ARG A 100 10.24 -2.05 2.46
N ASP A 101 10.03 -0.99 3.25
CA ASP A 101 10.32 -1.01 4.68
C ASP A 101 9.46 -2.04 5.42
N LEU A 102 8.16 -2.13 5.08
CA LEU A 102 7.27 -3.14 5.64
C LEU A 102 7.68 -4.56 5.25
N LYS A 103 8.15 -4.79 4.02
CA LYS A 103 8.72 -6.08 3.61
C LYS A 103 9.96 -6.41 4.43
N HIS A 104 10.86 -5.46 4.59
CA HIS A 104 12.09 -5.65 5.38
C HIS A 104 11.77 -6.02 6.83
N ASP A 105 10.70 -5.47 7.39
CA ASP A 105 10.21 -5.81 8.73
C ASP A 105 9.48 -7.17 8.80
N GLY A 106 9.41 -7.91 7.69
CA GLY A 106 8.79 -9.24 7.64
C GLY A 106 7.26 -9.22 7.50
N MET A 107 6.66 -8.09 7.11
CA MET A 107 5.21 -8.03 6.88
C MET A 107 4.80 -8.86 5.67
N THR A 108 3.87 -9.78 5.86
CA THR A 108 3.23 -10.50 4.75
C THR A 108 2.26 -9.58 4.03
N MET A 109 2.45 -9.40 2.72
CA MET A 109 1.63 -8.51 1.90
C MET A 109 1.15 -9.17 0.62
N VAL A 110 -0.04 -8.81 0.18
CA VAL A 110 -0.54 -9.06 -1.18
C VAL A 110 -0.74 -7.71 -1.85
N LEU A 111 -0.05 -7.49 -2.96
CA LEU A 111 -0.05 -6.23 -3.68
C LEU A 111 -0.59 -6.42 -5.09
N ALA A 112 -1.67 -5.72 -5.43
CA ALA A 112 -2.07 -5.49 -6.82
C ALA A 112 -1.44 -4.18 -7.29
N THR A 113 -0.71 -4.19 -8.40
CA THR A 113 0.04 -3.02 -8.88
C THR A 113 0.27 -3.04 -10.39
N HIS A 114 0.42 -1.86 -10.96
CA HIS A 114 0.92 -1.63 -12.32
C HIS A 114 2.41 -1.26 -12.34
N GLU A 115 3.03 -1.11 -11.18
CA GLU A 115 4.45 -0.75 -11.04
C GLU A 115 5.33 -1.99 -11.18
N MET A 116 5.55 -2.45 -12.43
CA MET A 116 6.27 -3.71 -12.69
C MET A 116 7.73 -3.65 -12.26
N GLY A 117 8.38 -2.49 -12.43
CA GLY A 117 9.75 -2.27 -11.96
C GLY A 117 9.86 -2.42 -10.44
N PHE A 118 8.88 -1.90 -9.69
CA PHE A 118 8.81 -2.07 -8.24
C PHE A 118 8.51 -3.52 -7.85
N ALA A 119 7.50 -4.16 -8.50
CA ALA A 119 7.18 -5.55 -8.26
C ALA A 119 8.40 -6.47 -8.46
N THR A 120 9.22 -6.22 -9.48
CA THR A 120 10.46 -6.97 -9.73
C THR A 120 11.46 -6.87 -8.57
N GLN A 121 11.49 -5.73 -7.87
CA GLN A 121 12.42 -5.51 -6.75
C GLN A 121 11.93 -6.08 -5.42
N VAL A 122 10.61 -6.10 -5.20
CA VAL A 122 10.06 -6.41 -3.87
C VAL A 122 9.26 -7.70 -3.80
N ALA A 123 8.70 -8.20 -4.90
CA ALA A 123 7.88 -9.39 -4.84
C ALA A 123 8.74 -10.66 -4.69
N ASP A 124 8.37 -11.53 -3.76
CA ASP A 124 8.90 -12.88 -3.65
C ASP A 124 8.24 -13.79 -4.68
N GLU A 125 6.95 -13.56 -4.91
CA GLU A 125 6.14 -14.29 -5.88
C GLU A 125 5.22 -13.33 -6.64
N VAL A 126 5.03 -13.59 -7.92
CA VAL A 126 4.14 -12.84 -8.82
C VAL A 126 3.10 -13.79 -9.40
N CYS A 127 1.85 -13.34 -9.41
CA CYS A 127 0.73 -14.00 -10.05
C CYS A 127 0.15 -13.11 -11.14
N PHE A 128 0.14 -13.59 -12.38
CA PHE A 128 -0.57 -12.93 -13.47
C PHE A 128 -2.02 -13.41 -13.52
N LEU A 129 -2.97 -12.50 -13.32
CA LEU A 129 -4.40 -12.78 -13.32
C LEU A 129 -5.05 -12.29 -14.61
N GLU A 130 -5.90 -13.13 -15.20
CA GLU A 130 -6.79 -12.74 -16.28
C GLU A 130 -8.12 -13.48 -16.17
N SER A 131 -9.21 -12.76 -16.36
CA SER A 131 -10.58 -13.32 -16.32
C SER A 131 -10.88 -14.14 -15.06
N GLY A 132 -10.33 -13.71 -13.91
CA GLY A 132 -10.53 -14.36 -12.61
C GLY A 132 -9.68 -15.62 -12.38
N LEU A 133 -8.73 -15.92 -13.29
CA LEU A 133 -7.84 -17.07 -13.19
C LEU A 133 -6.38 -16.63 -13.10
N ILE A 134 -5.59 -17.33 -12.30
CA ILE A 134 -4.14 -17.20 -12.29
C ILE A 134 -3.61 -18.00 -13.48
N LEU A 135 -3.13 -17.29 -14.52
CA LEU A 135 -2.58 -17.93 -15.72
C LEU A 135 -1.10 -18.24 -15.60
N GLU A 136 -0.37 -17.46 -14.84
CA GLU A 136 1.05 -17.66 -14.61
C GLU A 136 1.41 -17.27 -13.17
N ARG A 137 2.30 -18.04 -12.54
CA ARG A 137 2.74 -17.84 -11.17
C ARG A 137 4.19 -18.26 -11.01
N GLY A 138 4.98 -17.49 -10.30
CA GLY A 138 6.37 -17.80 -10.04
C GLY A 138 7.13 -16.63 -9.41
N SER A 139 8.47 -16.73 -9.39
CA SER A 139 9.30 -15.61 -8.97
C SER A 139 9.10 -14.38 -9.87
N ALA A 140 9.40 -13.20 -9.34
CA ALA A 140 9.34 -11.96 -10.13
C ALA A 140 10.18 -12.06 -11.41
N GLU A 141 11.34 -12.70 -11.36
CA GLU A 141 12.19 -12.91 -12.53
C GLU A 141 11.54 -13.84 -13.57
N ALA A 142 10.94 -14.93 -13.14
CA ALA A 142 10.28 -15.88 -14.02
C ALA A 142 9.09 -15.26 -14.75
N VAL A 143 8.20 -14.59 -14.00
CA VAL A 143 6.94 -14.07 -14.55
C VAL A 143 7.11 -12.73 -15.25
N LEU A 144 7.91 -11.79 -14.70
CA LEU A 144 8.03 -10.44 -15.24
C LEU A 144 9.14 -10.28 -16.31
N LYS A 145 10.22 -11.09 -16.23
CA LYS A 145 11.32 -11.02 -17.22
C LYS A 145 11.26 -12.13 -18.25
N ASN A 146 10.85 -13.34 -17.86
CA ASN A 146 10.87 -14.53 -18.72
C ASN A 146 9.49 -15.23 -18.76
N PRO A 147 8.38 -14.52 -19.04
CA PRO A 147 7.04 -15.10 -19.02
C PRO A 147 6.92 -16.23 -20.04
N GLN A 148 6.21 -17.29 -19.70
CA GLN A 148 5.97 -18.43 -20.58
C GLN A 148 4.60 -18.32 -21.27
N HIS A 149 3.59 -17.79 -20.57
CA HIS A 149 2.24 -17.68 -21.10
C HIS A 149 2.12 -16.53 -22.10
N ALA A 150 1.48 -16.76 -23.27
CA ALA A 150 1.34 -15.76 -24.32
C ALA A 150 0.68 -14.47 -23.86
N LYS A 151 -0.41 -14.58 -23.08
CA LYS A 151 -1.13 -13.39 -22.55
C LYS A 151 -0.28 -12.58 -21.56
N THR A 152 0.57 -13.23 -20.76
CA THR A 152 1.51 -12.53 -19.87
C THR A 152 2.52 -11.74 -20.70
N LYS A 153 3.06 -12.34 -21.78
CA LYS A 153 3.97 -11.66 -22.71
C LYS A 153 3.32 -10.43 -23.34
N ASP A 154 2.11 -10.58 -23.84
CA ASP A 154 1.36 -9.49 -24.49
C ASP A 154 1.04 -8.36 -23.51
N PHE A 155 0.69 -8.69 -22.28
CA PHE A 155 0.44 -7.71 -21.21
C PHE A 155 1.71 -6.93 -20.89
N LEU A 156 2.81 -7.62 -20.60
CA LEU A 156 4.09 -6.99 -20.25
C LEU A 156 4.65 -6.14 -21.38
N LYS A 157 4.49 -6.57 -22.63
CA LYS A 157 4.86 -5.76 -23.80
C LYS A 157 4.12 -4.42 -23.81
N ARG A 158 2.80 -4.42 -23.57
CA ARG A 158 2.00 -3.19 -23.51
C ARG A 158 2.41 -2.29 -22.34
N VAL A 159 2.72 -2.87 -21.18
CA VAL A 159 3.21 -2.12 -20.00
C VAL A 159 4.56 -1.45 -20.31
N HIS A 160 5.45 -2.17 -20.99
CA HIS A 160 6.75 -1.64 -21.43
C HIS A 160 6.58 -0.47 -22.41
N GLU A 161 5.76 -0.64 -23.43
CA GLU A 161 5.45 0.40 -24.43
C GLU A 161 4.81 1.65 -23.81
N ALA A 162 4.07 1.49 -22.69
CA ALA A 162 3.49 2.59 -21.91
C ALA A 162 4.49 3.27 -20.95
N GLY A 163 5.77 2.84 -20.92
CA GLY A 163 6.81 3.42 -20.06
C GLY A 163 6.62 3.19 -18.55
N ARG A 164 5.93 2.11 -18.18
CA ARG A 164 5.63 1.76 -16.78
C ARG A 164 6.48 0.59 -16.24
N LEU A 165 7.71 0.50 -16.69
CA LEU A 165 8.71 -0.46 -16.20
C LEU A 165 9.75 0.20 -15.33
#